data_722e660f3591b9ebc29009c2fc8e2d1d
#
_entry.id   722e660f3591b9ebc29009c2fc8e2d1d
#
_cell.length_a   1.000
_cell.length_b   1.000
_cell.length_c   1.000
_cell.angle_alpha   90.00
_cell.angle_beta   90.00
_cell.angle_gamma   90.00
#
_symmetry.space_group_name_H-M   'P 1'
#
loop_
_entity.id
_entity.type
_entity.pdbx_description
1 polymer ?
#
loop_
_entity_poly.entity_id
_entity_poly.type
_entity_poly.pdbx_seq_one_letter_code
_entity_poly.pdbx_strand_id
1 'polypeptide(L)'
;MLGGMQDSAEAVDLSKEAWRVFVYGGCVSRDTVAFADPQAYSLVKYVARNSLLSVGTDARIQLPELVLPSAFQKKMVDLDASGELLQELRKMRGVDVILWDLNIERSGVWQFDDGSIATNSAELRRVEGMGSVLENARFIAFGSEEHYSRWCTAATMFVAILKELELKERLLVLAPEWAAKDIQGAKNKRVAGESIEFYNHVFSTYLAHLENLGVAIVRLADTVSDPDHKWGSAPFHYEKGLYNRLDEEIRSFARKKNPFDR
;
A
#
# COMPACT_ATOMS: atom_id res chain seq x y z
N MET A 1 28.72 54.79 21.09
CA MET A 1 29.05 53.50 20.41
C MET A 1 27.79 52.64 20.46
N LEU A 2 27.08 52.62 19.37
CA LEU A 2 25.86 51.84 19.21
C LEU A 2 26.27 50.52 18.52
N GLY A 3 26.21 49.43 19.25
CA GLY A 3 26.43 48.09 18.72
C GLY A 3 25.12 47.57 18.13
N GLY A 4 25.06 47.45 16.80
CA GLY A 4 23.93 46.82 16.13
C GLY A 4 23.96 45.30 16.35
N MET A 5 22.91 44.77 16.94
CA MET A 5 22.57 43.36 16.86
C MET A 5 21.99 43.09 15.47
N GLN A 6 22.75 42.39 14.64
CA GLN A 6 22.22 41.80 13.41
C GLN A 6 21.43 40.54 13.78
N ASP A 7 20.13 40.66 13.70
CA ASP A 7 19.19 39.55 13.71
C ASP A 7 19.30 38.85 12.35
N SER A 8 20.04 37.76 12.32
CA SER A 8 20.08 36.86 11.16
C SER A 8 18.83 35.99 11.20
N ALA A 9 17.71 36.50 10.67
CA ALA A 9 16.59 35.68 10.31
C ALA A 9 17.07 34.66 9.24
N GLU A 10 17.23 33.39 9.61
CA GLU A 10 17.38 32.33 8.63
C GLU A 10 16.19 32.37 7.69
N ALA A 11 16.44 32.73 6.43
CA ALA A 11 15.45 32.68 5.38
C ALA A 11 15.04 31.20 5.23
N VAL A 12 13.81 30.89 5.59
CA VAL A 12 13.17 29.62 5.28
C VAL A 12 13.17 29.48 3.76
N ASP A 13 13.96 28.56 3.25
CA ASP A 13 14.01 28.24 1.83
C ASP A 13 12.67 27.66 1.39
N LEU A 14 11.82 28.49 0.81
CA LEU A 14 10.47 28.19 0.33
C LEU A 14 10.46 27.44 -1.01
N SER A 15 11.62 26.96 -1.51
CA SER A 15 11.76 26.36 -2.84
C SER A 15 11.63 24.84 -2.89
N LYS A 16 11.36 24.14 -1.80
CA LYS A 16 11.18 22.69 -1.83
C LYS A 16 9.79 22.31 -2.32
N GLU A 17 9.67 22.01 -3.60
CA GLU A 17 8.46 21.35 -4.11
C GLU A 17 8.17 20.03 -3.35
N ALA A 18 6.90 19.79 -3.02
CA ALA A 18 6.45 18.55 -2.38
C ALA A 18 6.75 17.32 -3.26
N TRP A 19 7.18 16.21 -2.66
CA TRP A 19 7.36 14.95 -3.39
C TRP A 19 6.04 14.46 -3.98
N ARG A 20 6.02 14.23 -5.29
CA ARG A 20 4.84 13.71 -6.00
C ARG A 20 4.74 12.21 -5.81
N VAL A 21 3.75 11.76 -5.03
CA VAL A 21 3.64 10.37 -4.58
C VAL A 21 2.42 9.70 -5.19
N PHE A 22 2.64 8.52 -5.78
CA PHE A 22 1.60 7.55 -6.08
C PHE A 22 1.57 6.50 -4.97
N VAL A 23 0.41 6.26 -4.36
CA VAL A 23 0.25 5.24 -3.32
C VAL A 23 -0.55 4.06 -3.88
N TYR A 24 0.07 2.88 -3.89
CA TYR A 24 -0.57 1.59 -4.14
C TYR A 24 -0.47 0.72 -2.89
N GLY A 25 -1.56 0.52 -2.18
CA GLY A 25 -1.53 -0.25 -0.94
C GLY A 25 -2.60 0.11 0.07
N GLY A 26 -2.32 -0.20 1.32
CA GLY A 26 -3.24 -0.04 2.43
C GLY A 26 -2.98 1.18 3.30
N CYS A 27 -3.27 0.99 4.60
CA CYS A 27 -3.09 2.02 5.62
C CYS A 27 -1.63 2.38 5.85
N VAL A 28 -0.68 1.44 5.70
CA VAL A 28 0.74 1.70 5.96
C VAL A 28 1.24 2.85 5.08
N SER A 29 1.19 2.67 3.77
CA SER A 29 1.66 3.70 2.81
C SER A 29 0.85 4.99 2.91
N ARG A 30 -0.48 4.88 3.03
CA ARG A 30 -1.34 6.07 3.10
C ARG A 30 -1.15 6.85 4.40
N ASP A 31 -1.06 6.17 5.55
CA ASP A 31 -0.93 6.85 6.84
C ASP A 31 0.46 7.45 7.00
N THR A 32 1.52 6.84 6.44
CA THR A 32 2.85 7.46 6.41
C THR A 32 2.79 8.84 5.72
N VAL A 33 2.16 8.92 4.55
CA VAL A 33 1.98 10.20 3.85
C VAL A 33 1.08 11.17 4.64
N ALA A 34 0.03 10.66 5.29
CA ALA A 34 -0.94 11.48 6.01
C ALA A 34 -0.42 12.03 7.35
N PHE A 35 0.52 11.34 8.01
CA PHE A 35 1.14 11.76 9.27
C PHE A 35 2.40 12.61 9.07
N ALA A 36 2.95 12.63 7.86
CA ALA A 36 4.08 13.48 7.51
C ALA A 36 3.69 14.97 7.49
N ASP A 37 4.68 15.84 7.34
CA ASP A 37 4.46 17.26 7.10
C ASP A 37 3.53 17.44 5.89
N PRO A 38 2.41 18.19 6.01
CA PRO A 38 1.48 18.41 4.91
C PRO A 38 2.11 18.99 3.63
N GLN A 39 3.24 19.68 3.76
CA GLN A 39 3.99 20.23 2.62
C GLN A 39 5.00 19.26 2.02
N ALA A 40 5.24 18.10 2.66
CA ALA A 40 6.24 17.15 2.21
C ALA A 40 5.84 16.38 0.95
N TYR A 41 4.55 16.10 0.80
CA TYR A 41 4.03 15.22 -0.24
C TYR A 41 2.84 15.83 -0.99
N SER A 42 2.86 15.66 -2.31
CA SER A 42 1.71 15.88 -3.20
C SER A 42 1.19 14.51 -3.63
N LEU A 43 0.05 14.08 -3.09
CA LEU A 43 -0.56 12.80 -3.43
C LEU A 43 -1.19 12.85 -4.82
N VAL A 44 -0.51 12.25 -5.81
CA VAL A 44 -0.97 12.22 -7.20
C VAL A 44 -2.14 11.26 -7.36
N LYS A 45 -2.03 10.08 -6.76
CA LYS A 45 -3.06 9.04 -6.80
C LYS A 45 -2.96 8.11 -5.60
N TYR A 46 -4.10 7.66 -5.12
CA TYR A 46 -4.19 6.58 -4.14
C TYR A 46 -5.03 5.44 -4.70
N VAL A 47 -4.43 4.26 -4.81
CA VAL A 47 -5.07 2.99 -5.17
C VAL A 47 -5.02 2.08 -3.95
N ALA A 48 -6.19 1.78 -3.41
CA ALA A 48 -6.36 0.91 -2.26
C ALA A 48 -7.29 -0.26 -2.58
N ARG A 49 -7.26 -1.28 -1.76
CA ARG A 49 -8.15 -2.46 -1.86
C ARG A 49 -7.92 -3.34 -3.09
N ASN A 50 -6.81 -3.16 -3.81
CA ASN A 50 -6.46 -3.91 -5.00
C ASN A 50 -5.32 -4.88 -4.69
N SER A 51 -5.58 -6.18 -4.77
CA SER A 51 -4.52 -7.20 -4.83
C SER A 51 -3.82 -7.13 -6.18
N LEU A 52 -2.55 -7.46 -6.20
CA LEU A 52 -1.82 -7.58 -7.47
C LEU A 52 -2.42 -8.65 -8.40
N LEU A 53 -3.13 -9.63 -7.85
CA LEU A 53 -3.79 -10.69 -8.62
C LEU A 53 -5.01 -10.22 -9.41
N SER A 54 -5.66 -9.12 -9.04
CA SER A 54 -6.79 -8.56 -9.82
C SER A 54 -6.30 -7.77 -11.04
N VAL A 55 -5.03 -7.36 -11.06
CA VAL A 55 -4.48 -6.49 -12.11
C VAL A 55 -4.49 -7.20 -13.46
N GLY A 56 -5.10 -6.54 -14.45
CA GLY A 56 -5.21 -7.05 -15.82
C GLY A 56 -6.34 -8.05 -16.05
N THR A 57 -7.21 -8.27 -15.05
CA THR A 57 -8.48 -9.01 -15.20
C THR A 57 -9.65 -8.04 -15.14
N ASP A 58 -10.82 -8.42 -15.66
CA ASP A 58 -12.03 -7.60 -15.55
C ASP A 58 -13.18 -8.41 -14.96
N ALA A 59 -13.42 -8.21 -13.68
CA ALA A 59 -14.47 -8.89 -12.92
C ALA A 59 -15.79 -8.07 -12.84
N ARG A 60 -15.90 -6.90 -13.46
CA ARG A 60 -17.06 -6.01 -13.30
C ARG A 60 -18.36 -6.66 -13.69
N ILE A 61 -18.37 -7.53 -14.72
CA ILE A 61 -19.57 -8.22 -15.17
C ILE A 61 -20.09 -9.24 -14.13
N GLN A 62 -19.25 -9.69 -13.23
CA GLN A 62 -19.58 -10.64 -12.18
C GLN A 62 -20.20 -9.95 -10.95
N LEU A 63 -19.99 -8.62 -10.81
CA LEU A 63 -20.39 -7.90 -9.62
C LEU A 63 -21.81 -7.35 -9.76
N PRO A 64 -22.59 -7.35 -8.66
CA PRO A 64 -23.85 -6.60 -8.62
C PRO A 64 -23.55 -5.10 -8.67
N GLU A 65 -24.61 -4.30 -8.79
CA GLU A 65 -24.47 -2.85 -8.75
C GLU A 65 -23.72 -2.41 -7.48
N LEU A 66 -22.64 -1.63 -7.64
CA LEU A 66 -21.82 -1.17 -6.53
C LEU A 66 -22.50 -0.02 -5.77
N VAL A 67 -23.33 -0.38 -4.79
CA VAL A 67 -23.91 0.56 -3.84
C VAL A 67 -23.11 0.50 -2.54
N LEU A 68 -22.32 1.54 -2.28
CA LEU A 68 -21.45 1.65 -1.09
C LEU A 68 -21.61 3.03 -0.43
N PRO A 69 -21.40 3.14 0.89
CA PRO A 69 -21.62 4.37 1.65
C PRO A 69 -20.75 5.55 1.20
N SER A 70 -19.62 5.29 0.55
CA SER A 70 -18.64 6.29 0.18
C SER A 70 -18.26 6.16 -1.30
N ALA A 71 -18.25 7.28 -2.02
CA ALA A 71 -17.78 7.35 -3.41
C ALA A 71 -16.32 6.85 -3.54
N PHE A 72 -15.49 7.07 -2.53
CA PHE A 72 -14.14 6.52 -2.49
C PHE A 72 -14.14 4.99 -2.45
N GLN A 73 -14.95 4.38 -1.57
CA GLN A 73 -15.05 2.92 -1.47
C GLN A 73 -15.55 2.31 -2.79
N LYS A 74 -16.61 2.89 -3.39
CA LYS A 74 -17.12 2.48 -4.70
C LYS A 74 -16.01 2.53 -5.75
N LYS A 75 -15.29 3.64 -5.84
CA LYS A 75 -14.19 3.81 -6.79
C LYS A 75 -13.07 2.79 -6.60
N MET A 76 -12.74 2.42 -5.35
CA MET A 76 -11.69 1.43 -5.08
C MET A 76 -12.11 0.02 -5.49
N VAL A 77 -13.35 -0.37 -5.20
CA VAL A 77 -13.88 -1.67 -5.63
C VAL A 77 -14.01 -1.74 -7.16
N ASP A 78 -14.48 -0.67 -7.80
CA ASP A 78 -14.58 -0.59 -9.27
C ASP A 78 -13.22 -0.68 -9.94
N LEU A 79 -12.21 0.02 -9.41
CA LEU A 79 -10.84 -0.03 -9.92
C LEU A 79 -10.20 -1.40 -9.73
N ASP A 80 -10.47 -2.08 -8.60
CA ASP A 80 -10.04 -3.45 -8.39
C ASP A 80 -10.69 -4.40 -9.40
N ALA A 81 -12.00 -4.34 -9.51
CA ALA A 81 -12.77 -5.19 -10.41
C ALA A 81 -12.42 -4.96 -11.90
N SER A 82 -12.08 -3.73 -12.28
CA SER A 82 -11.65 -3.42 -13.66
C SER A 82 -10.21 -3.85 -13.97
N GLY A 83 -9.40 -4.15 -12.94
CA GLY A 83 -7.99 -4.52 -13.11
C GLY A 83 -7.08 -3.43 -13.71
N GLU A 84 -7.49 -2.16 -13.65
CA GLU A 84 -6.89 -1.06 -14.41
C GLU A 84 -5.68 -0.38 -13.72
N LEU A 85 -5.09 -0.96 -12.69
CA LEU A 85 -3.93 -0.38 -12.00
C LEU A 85 -2.80 0.05 -12.96
N LEU A 86 -2.47 -0.81 -13.93
CA LEU A 86 -1.41 -0.50 -14.90
C LEU A 86 -1.78 0.66 -15.81
N GLN A 87 -3.06 0.84 -16.12
CA GLN A 87 -3.53 1.98 -16.92
C GLN A 87 -3.42 3.28 -16.12
N GLU A 88 -3.70 3.23 -14.82
CA GLU A 88 -3.50 4.36 -13.93
C GLU A 88 -2.01 4.75 -13.84
N LEU A 89 -1.11 3.78 -13.74
CA LEU A 89 0.34 4.02 -13.75
C LEU A 89 0.83 4.61 -15.08
N ARG A 90 0.32 4.14 -16.22
CA ARG A 90 0.66 4.69 -17.55
C ARG A 90 0.24 6.15 -17.74
N LYS A 91 -0.81 6.59 -17.04
CA LYS A 91 -1.27 7.99 -17.06
C LYS A 91 -0.39 8.92 -16.22
N MET A 92 0.42 8.36 -15.31
CA MET A 92 1.22 9.18 -14.38
C MET A 92 2.35 9.90 -15.11
N ARG A 93 2.55 11.16 -14.74
CA ARG A 93 3.67 12.00 -15.20
C ARG A 93 4.32 12.67 -14.00
N GLY A 94 5.65 12.69 -13.95
CA GLY A 94 6.39 13.39 -12.91
C GLY A 94 6.14 12.84 -11.50
N VAL A 95 5.90 11.53 -11.35
CA VAL A 95 5.85 10.87 -10.04
C VAL A 95 7.28 10.70 -9.54
N ASP A 96 7.56 11.13 -8.31
CA ASP A 96 8.88 10.98 -7.69
C ASP A 96 9.04 9.63 -7.01
N VAL A 97 7.96 9.17 -6.34
CA VAL A 97 7.96 7.89 -5.61
C VAL A 97 6.62 7.18 -5.79
N ILE A 98 6.70 5.87 -6.01
CA ILE A 98 5.56 4.94 -5.93
C ILE A 98 5.72 4.18 -4.62
N LEU A 99 4.82 4.41 -3.67
CA LEU A 99 4.77 3.67 -2.41
C LEU A 99 3.85 2.47 -2.56
N TRP A 100 4.34 1.31 -2.17
CA TRP A 100 3.57 0.08 -2.16
C TRP A 100 3.66 -0.60 -0.80
N ASP A 101 2.55 -1.07 -0.26
CA ASP A 101 2.53 -2.02 0.85
C ASP A 101 1.63 -3.23 0.51
N LEU A 102 2.00 -4.40 1.01
CA LEU A 102 1.34 -5.66 0.68
C LEU A 102 0.16 -5.97 1.59
N ASN A 103 -0.25 -5.06 2.45
CA ASN A 103 -1.27 -5.35 3.47
C ASN A 103 -2.60 -5.87 2.91
N ILE A 104 -2.98 -5.43 1.71
CA ILE A 104 -4.25 -5.87 1.12
C ILE A 104 -4.22 -7.35 0.71
N GLU A 105 -3.05 -7.87 0.36
CA GLU A 105 -2.89 -9.27 -0.07
C GLU A 105 -3.41 -10.27 0.98
N ARG A 106 -3.31 -9.91 2.28
CA ARG A 106 -3.85 -10.74 3.39
C ARG A 106 -5.33 -11.09 3.25
N SER A 107 -6.06 -10.32 2.49
CA SER A 107 -7.50 -10.54 2.28
C SER A 107 -7.77 -11.73 1.37
N GLY A 108 -6.78 -12.18 0.59
CA GLY A 108 -6.99 -13.13 -0.49
C GLY A 108 -7.85 -12.54 -1.62
N VAL A 109 -8.19 -13.37 -2.56
CA VAL A 109 -8.95 -12.97 -3.74
C VAL A 109 -10.05 -13.98 -4.07
N TRP A 110 -11.07 -13.52 -4.77
CA TRP A 110 -12.10 -14.33 -5.39
C TRP A 110 -11.81 -14.47 -6.88
N GLN A 111 -11.80 -15.70 -7.38
CA GLN A 111 -11.75 -16.02 -8.81
C GLN A 111 -13.11 -16.48 -9.27
N PHE A 112 -13.64 -15.85 -10.33
CA PHE A 112 -14.87 -16.19 -10.97
C PHE A 112 -14.68 -17.24 -12.09
N ASP A 113 -15.77 -17.81 -12.60
CA ASP A 113 -15.74 -18.91 -13.59
C ASP A 113 -15.07 -18.48 -14.93
N ASP A 114 -15.17 -17.22 -15.29
CA ASP A 114 -14.48 -16.64 -16.46
C ASP A 114 -12.99 -16.39 -16.26
N GLY A 115 -12.47 -16.70 -15.07
CA GLY A 115 -11.07 -16.51 -14.69
C GLY A 115 -10.76 -15.11 -14.16
N SER A 116 -11.71 -14.17 -14.19
CA SER A 116 -11.52 -12.84 -13.61
C SER A 116 -11.38 -12.89 -12.09
N ILE A 117 -10.71 -11.88 -11.52
CA ILE A 117 -10.34 -11.87 -10.11
C ILE A 117 -10.76 -10.55 -9.47
N ALA A 118 -11.33 -10.62 -8.27
CA ALA A 118 -11.56 -9.47 -7.40
C ALA A 118 -10.94 -9.69 -6.01
N THR A 119 -10.40 -8.64 -5.44
CA THR A 119 -9.85 -8.67 -4.08
C THR A 119 -10.96 -8.87 -3.04
N ASN A 120 -10.76 -9.80 -2.11
CA ASN A 120 -11.70 -10.06 -1.01
C ASN A 120 -11.67 -8.90 0.03
N SER A 121 -11.89 -7.68 -0.42
CA SER A 121 -11.94 -6.50 0.44
C SER A 121 -13.20 -6.48 1.31
N ALA A 122 -13.12 -5.79 2.45
CA ALA A 122 -14.29 -5.62 3.31
C ALA A 122 -15.41 -4.83 2.60
N GLU A 123 -15.03 -3.93 1.70
CA GLU A 123 -15.96 -3.15 0.88
C GLU A 123 -16.70 -4.02 -0.12
N LEU A 124 -15.98 -4.90 -0.85
CA LEU A 124 -16.60 -5.84 -1.79
C LEU A 124 -17.66 -6.71 -1.09
N ARG A 125 -17.30 -7.28 0.06
CA ARG A 125 -18.22 -8.15 0.83
C ARG A 125 -19.47 -7.44 1.37
N ARG A 126 -19.47 -6.11 1.44
CA ARG A 126 -20.62 -5.29 1.88
C ARG A 126 -21.56 -4.89 0.76
N VAL A 127 -21.19 -5.15 -0.49
CA VAL A 127 -22.06 -4.88 -1.64
C VAL A 127 -23.28 -5.79 -1.54
N GLU A 128 -24.46 -5.22 -1.66
CA GLU A 128 -25.72 -5.98 -1.61
C GLU A 128 -25.74 -7.02 -2.75
N GLY A 129 -26.17 -8.23 -2.45
CA GLY A 129 -26.19 -9.35 -3.39
C GLY A 129 -24.84 -10.04 -3.60
N MET A 130 -23.73 -9.49 -3.11
CA MET A 130 -22.38 -10.06 -3.30
C MET A 130 -22.25 -11.46 -2.68
N GLY A 131 -22.93 -11.73 -1.56
CA GLY A 131 -22.90 -13.06 -0.92
C GLY A 131 -23.23 -14.18 -1.90
N SER A 132 -24.35 -14.06 -2.62
CA SER A 132 -24.78 -15.06 -3.60
C SER A 132 -23.82 -15.20 -4.80
N VAL A 133 -23.17 -14.10 -5.20
CA VAL A 133 -22.16 -14.14 -6.26
C VAL A 133 -20.93 -14.93 -5.79
N LEU A 134 -20.49 -14.68 -4.54
CA LEU A 134 -19.28 -15.34 -3.97
C LEU A 134 -19.50 -16.83 -3.67
N GLU A 135 -20.74 -17.32 -3.48
CA GLU A 135 -21.05 -18.74 -3.35
C GLU A 135 -20.64 -19.54 -4.60
N ASN A 136 -20.61 -18.88 -5.76
CA ASN A 136 -20.21 -19.48 -7.03
C ASN A 136 -18.80 -19.12 -7.47
N ALA A 137 -18.05 -18.39 -6.62
CA ALA A 137 -16.67 -18.02 -6.89
C ALA A 137 -15.70 -18.83 -6.04
N ARG A 138 -14.49 -19.03 -6.54
CA ARG A 138 -13.44 -19.75 -5.81
C ARG A 138 -12.57 -18.78 -5.02
N PHE A 139 -12.52 -18.99 -3.70
CA PHE A 139 -11.63 -18.20 -2.84
C PHE A 139 -10.19 -18.73 -2.90
N ILE A 140 -9.24 -17.84 -3.14
CA ILE A 140 -7.79 -18.12 -3.12
C ILE A 140 -7.20 -17.38 -1.92
N ALA A 141 -6.87 -18.16 -0.88
CA ALA A 141 -6.41 -17.63 0.39
C ALA A 141 -4.97 -17.12 0.31
N PHE A 142 -4.70 -15.97 0.93
CA PHE A 142 -3.34 -15.47 1.14
C PHE A 142 -2.49 -16.50 1.89
N GLY A 143 -1.24 -16.68 1.45
CA GLY A 143 -0.31 -17.64 2.03
C GLY A 143 -0.51 -19.08 1.56
N SER A 144 -1.56 -19.39 0.77
CA SER A 144 -1.63 -20.67 0.07
C SER A 144 -0.56 -20.75 -1.02
N GLU A 145 -0.13 -21.96 -1.36
CA GLU A 145 0.82 -22.22 -2.45
C GLU A 145 0.34 -21.61 -3.77
N GLU A 146 -0.96 -21.76 -4.05
CA GLU A 146 -1.57 -21.20 -5.26
C GLU A 146 -1.52 -19.67 -5.28
N HIS A 147 -1.91 -19.01 -4.17
CA HIS A 147 -1.86 -17.55 -4.09
C HIS A 147 -0.42 -17.06 -4.30
N TYR A 148 0.53 -17.65 -3.60
CA TYR A 148 1.93 -17.27 -3.69
C TYR A 148 2.49 -17.46 -5.11
N SER A 149 2.28 -18.60 -5.73
CA SER A 149 2.75 -18.90 -7.09
C SER A 149 2.20 -17.92 -8.12
N ARG A 150 0.89 -17.67 -8.09
CA ARG A 150 0.25 -16.69 -8.98
C ARG A 150 0.73 -15.27 -8.72
N TRP A 151 0.88 -14.92 -7.45
CA TRP A 151 1.34 -13.60 -7.06
C TRP A 151 2.78 -13.34 -7.51
N CYS A 152 3.67 -14.32 -7.39
CA CYS A 152 5.05 -14.22 -7.91
C CYS A 152 5.08 -13.95 -9.42
N THR A 153 4.22 -14.64 -10.18
CA THR A 153 4.08 -14.41 -11.62
C THR A 153 3.60 -12.99 -11.89
N ALA A 154 2.54 -12.55 -11.21
CA ALA A 154 1.99 -11.20 -11.35
C ALA A 154 3.00 -10.12 -10.94
N ALA A 155 3.76 -10.33 -9.85
CA ALA A 155 4.80 -9.41 -9.38
C ALA A 155 5.95 -9.28 -10.39
N THR A 156 6.38 -10.40 -10.99
CA THR A 156 7.41 -10.39 -12.03
C THR A 156 6.96 -9.58 -13.25
N MET A 157 5.72 -9.79 -13.70
CA MET A 157 5.14 -9.01 -14.81
C MET A 157 4.98 -7.52 -14.45
N PHE A 158 4.48 -7.24 -13.24
CA PHE A 158 4.30 -5.87 -12.76
C PHE A 158 5.63 -5.10 -12.73
N VAL A 159 6.68 -5.69 -12.17
CA VAL A 159 8.02 -5.07 -12.10
C VAL A 159 8.61 -4.89 -13.52
N ALA A 160 8.41 -5.85 -14.43
CA ALA A 160 8.82 -5.70 -15.82
C ALA A 160 8.13 -4.52 -16.52
N ILE A 161 6.83 -4.38 -16.36
CA ILE A 161 6.06 -3.25 -16.91
C ILE A 161 6.50 -1.92 -16.28
N LEU A 162 6.74 -1.87 -14.97
CA LEU A 162 7.28 -0.66 -14.33
C LEU A 162 8.66 -0.29 -14.90
N LYS A 163 9.49 -1.28 -15.25
CA LYS A 163 10.78 -1.03 -15.90
C LYS A 163 10.59 -0.44 -17.31
N GLU A 164 9.67 -0.98 -18.12
CA GLU A 164 9.31 -0.44 -19.44
C GLU A 164 8.78 0.99 -19.36
N LEU A 165 8.05 1.33 -18.29
CA LEU A 165 7.52 2.67 -18.03
C LEU A 165 8.56 3.62 -17.38
N GLU A 166 9.79 3.16 -17.14
CA GLU A 166 10.84 3.90 -16.40
C GLU A 166 10.44 4.28 -14.96
N LEU A 167 9.51 3.52 -14.38
CA LEU A 167 8.96 3.73 -13.02
C LEU A 167 9.55 2.79 -11.97
N LYS A 168 10.25 1.71 -12.37
CA LYS A 168 10.79 0.72 -11.41
C LYS A 168 11.70 1.38 -10.36
N GLU A 169 12.57 2.29 -10.78
CA GLU A 169 13.51 2.96 -9.90
C GLU A 169 12.85 3.95 -8.92
N ARG A 170 11.57 4.23 -9.12
CA ARG A 170 10.72 5.05 -8.25
C ARG A 170 9.86 4.21 -7.29
N LEU A 171 9.86 2.88 -7.44
CA LEU A 171 9.08 1.96 -6.60
C LEU A 171 9.80 1.73 -5.27
N LEU A 172 9.12 1.99 -4.18
CA LEU A 172 9.53 1.70 -2.81
C LEU A 172 8.44 0.92 -2.09
N VAL A 173 8.78 -0.27 -1.61
CA VAL A 173 7.86 -1.08 -0.80
C VAL A 173 8.07 -0.79 0.68
N LEU A 174 6.99 -0.47 1.38
CA LEU A 174 6.99 -0.27 2.83
C LEU A 174 6.54 -1.56 3.52
N ALA A 175 7.43 -2.16 4.29
CA ALA A 175 7.24 -3.47 4.87
C ALA A 175 7.58 -3.51 6.38
N PRO A 176 6.91 -2.69 7.22
CA PRO A 176 7.03 -2.87 8.66
C PRO A 176 6.37 -4.20 9.06
N GLU A 177 7.00 -4.93 9.98
CA GLU A 177 6.41 -6.12 10.57
C GLU A 177 5.09 -5.79 11.27
N TRP A 178 4.13 -6.69 11.24
CA TRP A 178 2.94 -6.55 12.05
C TRP A 178 3.30 -6.65 13.52
N ALA A 179 2.80 -5.72 14.31
CA ALA A 179 3.11 -5.59 15.71
C ALA A 179 2.50 -6.75 16.52
N ALA A 180 3.33 -7.47 17.27
CA ALA A 180 2.85 -8.50 18.19
C ALA A 180 2.14 -7.90 19.42
N LYS A 181 2.47 -6.66 19.78
CA LYS A 181 1.93 -5.92 20.92
C LYS A 181 1.60 -4.48 20.54
N ASP A 182 0.70 -3.89 21.30
CA ASP A 182 0.44 -2.45 21.25
C ASP A 182 1.42 -1.67 22.19
N ILE A 183 1.32 -0.33 22.12
CA ILE A 183 2.13 0.59 22.97
C ILE A 183 1.90 0.42 24.48
N GLN A 184 0.81 -0.24 24.90
CA GLN A 184 0.50 -0.54 26.29
C GLN A 184 1.04 -1.90 26.72
N GLY A 185 1.65 -2.66 25.79
CA GLY A 185 2.20 -3.99 26.02
C GLY A 185 1.19 -5.12 25.88
N ALA A 186 -0.09 -4.82 25.57
CA ALA A 186 -1.10 -5.84 25.33
C ALA A 186 -0.87 -6.56 24.00
N LYS A 187 -1.07 -7.88 23.98
CA LYS A 187 -0.91 -8.68 22.74
C LYS A 187 -1.99 -8.35 21.72
N ASN A 188 -1.58 -8.14 20.50
CA ASN A 188 -2.50 -7.99 19.39
C ASN A 188 -3.27 -9.29 19.13
N LYS A 189 -4.53 -9.13 18.73
CA LYS A 189 -5.42 -10.26 18.42
C LYS A 189 -5.02 -10.93 17.11
N ARG A 190 -5.39 -12.20 16.99
CA ARG A 190 -5.34 -12.94 15.72
C ARG A 190 -6.16 -12.20 14.65
N VAL A 191 -5.72 -12.25 13.43
CA VAL A 191 -6.43 -11.66 12.29
C VAL A 191 -6.92 -12.81 11.39
N ALA A 192 -8.20 -12.85 11.08
CA ALA A 192 -8.81 -13.93 10.29
C ALA A 192 -8.46 -15.36 10.79
N GLY A 193 -8.29 -15.51 12.11
CA GLY A 193 -7.94 -16.81 12.72
C GLY A 193 -6.45 -17.10 12.80
N GLU A 194 -5.58 -16.36 12.13
CA GLU A 194 -4.14 -16.58 12.10
C GLU A 194 -3.37 -15.67 13.07
N SER A 195 -2.18 -16.11 13.48
CA SER A 195 -1.32 -15.35 14.38
C SER A 195 -0.57 -14.23 13.65
N ILE A 196 -0.04 -13.28 14.39
CA ILE A 196 0.79 -12.20 13.83
C ILE A 196 2.08 -12.76 13.23
N GLU A 197 2.69 -13.73 13.90
CA GLU A 197 3.89 -14.41 13.43
C GLU A 197 3.65 -15.14 12.10
N PHE A 198 2.47 -15.73 11.90
CA PHE A 198 2.08 -16.32 10.62
C PHE A 198 2.11 -15.26 9.52
N TYR A 199 1.46 -14.11 9.73
CA TYR A 199 1.44 -13.04 8.72
C TYR A 199 2.84 -12.52 8.42
N ASN A 200 3.66 -12.26 9.44
CA ASN A 200 5.02 -11.77 9.25
C ASN A 200 5.88 -12.78 8.48
N HIS A 201 5.73 -14.09 8.78
CA HIS A 201 6.40 -15.15 8.04
C HIS A 201 5.95 -15.19 6.57
N VAL A 202 4.65 -15.20 6.32
CA VAL A 202 4.11 -15.25 4.95
C VAL A 202 4.54 -14.00 4.17
N PHE A 203 4.35 -12.80 4.71
CA PHE A 203 4.81 -11.59 4.03
C PHE A 203 6.30 -11.61 3.72
N SER A 204 7.13 -12.18 4.59
CA SER A 204 8.58 -12.27 4.35
C SER A 204 8.91 -13.04 3.07
N THR A 205 8.12 -14.09 2.71
CA THR A 205 8.33 -14.85 1.46
C THR A 205 7.98 -14.03 0.21
N TYR A 206 6.91 -13.23 0.27
CA TYR A 206 6.51 -12.32 -0.81
C TYR A 206 7.53 -11.20 -1.00
N LEU A 207 8.02 -10.63 0.10
CA LEU A 207 9.03 -9.60 0.07
C LEU A 207 10.37 -10.11 -0.46
N ALA A 208 10.77 -11.33 -0.11
CA ALA A 208 11.97 -11.97 -0.66
C ALA A 208 11.89 -12.12 -2.19
N HIS A 209 10.70 -12.43 -2.73
CA HIS A 209 10.52 -12.46 -4.19
C HIS A 209 10.73 -11.08 -4.82
N LEU A 210 10.20 -10.01 -4.22
CA LEU A 210 10.42 -8.64 -4.72
C LEU A 210 11.88 -8.20 -4.62
N GLU A 211 12.60 -8.60 -3.56
CA GLU A 211 14.05 -8.37 -3.42
C GLU A 211 14.83 -9.03 -4.56
N ASN A 212 14.47 -10.28 -4.90
CA ASN A 212 15.07 -10.98 -6.04
C ASN A 212 14.80 -10.30 -7.39
N LEU A 213 13.69 -9.54 -7.51
CA LEU A 213 13.38 -8.70 -8.68
C LEU A 213 14.10 -7.33 -8.61
N GLY A 214 14.89 -7.08 -7.58
CA GLY A 214 15.63 -5.83 -7.39
C GLY A 214 14.72 -4.64 -7.04
N VAL A 215 13.60 -4.87 -6.34
CA VAL A 215 12.72 -3.82 -5.80
C VAL A 215 13.28 -3.31 -4.49
N ALA A 216 13.27 -2.00 -4.30
CA ALA A 216 13.68 -1.38 -3.04
C ALA A 216 12.60 -1.61 -1.96
N ILE A 217 13.01 -2.08 -0.79
CA ILE A 217 12.11 -2.39 0.32
C ILE A 217 12.63 -1.77 1.61
N VAL A 218 11.76 -1.07 2.33
CA VAL A 218 12.00 -0.61 3.71
C VAL A 218 11.39 -1.62 4.66
N ARG A 219 12.23 -2.36 5.36
CA ARG A 219 11.81 -3.29 6.43
C ARG A 219 12.04 -2.63 7.78
N LEU A 220 11.01 -2.63 8.63
CA LEU A 220 11.13 -2.19 10.02
C LEU A 220 10.65 -3.31 10.94
N ALA A 221 11.52 -3.78 11.80
CA ALA A 221 11.21 -4.70 12.90
C ALA A 221 10.92 -3.92 14.20
N ASP A 222 10.62 -4.66 15.27
CA ASP A 222 10.35 -4.12 16.61
C ASP A 222 9.22 -3.07 16.61
N THR A 223 8.15 -3.40 15.91
CA THR A 223 6.98 -2.53 15.74
C THR A 223 6.02 -2.67 16.91
N VAL A 224 5.34 -1.58 17.23
CA VAL A 224 4.21 -1.56 18.17
C VAL A 224 2.99 -0.92 17.52
N SER A 225 1.80 -1.44 17.82
CA SER A 225 0.56 -0.86 17.31
C SER A 225 -0.02 0.18 18.25
N ASP A 226 -0.85 1.04 17.71
CA ASP A 226 -1.61 2.03 18.47
C ASP A 226 -3.05 1.52 18.66
N PRO A 227 -3.48 1.21 19.91
CA PRO A 227 -4.84 0.76 20.16
C PRO A 227 -5.89 1.85 19.89
N ASP A 228 -5.50 3.13 19.92
CA ASP A 228 -6.37 4.29 19.70
C ASP A 228 -6.26 4.85 18.26
N HIS A 229 -5.68 4.06 17.35
CA HIS A 229 -5.53 4.49 15.96
C HIS A 229 -6.90 4.84 15.34
N LYS A 230 -6.95 5.91 14.56
CA LYS A 230 -8.19 6.46 13.93
C LYS A 230 -9.04 5.44 13.15
N TRP A 231 -8.45 4.32 12.73
CA TRP A 231 -9.12 3.22 12.01
C TRP A 231 -9.41 2.02 12.91
N GLY A 232 -9.21 2.15 14.21
CA GLY A 232 -9.33 1.09 15.20
C GLY A 232 -8.05 0.30 15.41
N SER A 233 -8.01 -0.48 16.48
CA SER A 233 -6.86 -1.32 16.84
C SER A 233 -6.63 -2.43 15.80
N ALA A 234 -5.42 -2.52 15.29
CA ALA A 234 -4.96 -3.61 14.42
C ALA A 234 -3.43 -3.73 14.49
N PRO A 235 -2.84 -4.90 14.22
CA PRO A 235 -1.39 -5.11 14.30
C PRO A 235 -0.60 -4.32 13.24
N PHE A 236 -1.26 -3.77 12.25
CA PHE A 236 -0.72 -2.94 11.17
C PHE A 236 -1.18 -1.46 11.24
N HIS A 237 -1.73 -1.04 12.38
CA HIS A 237 -2.00 0.35 12.72
C HIS A 237 -1.02 0.75 13.82
N TYR A 238 0.07 1.37 13.41
CA TYR A 238 1.24 1.59 14.24
C TYR A 238 1.17 2.89 15.03
N GLU A 239 2.02 2.96 16.04
CA GLU A 239 2.29 4.21 16.74
C GLU A 239 2.97 5.24 15.81
N LYS A 240 2.85 6.53 16.17
CA LYS A 240 3.28 7.64 15.30
C LYS A 240 4.77 7.63 14.97
N GLY A 241 5.63 7.17 15.88
CA GLY A 241 7.07 7.13 15.67
C GLY A 241 7.49 6.20 14.53
N LEU A 242 6.73 5.12 14.28
CA LEU A 242 6.98 4.26 13.13
C LEU A 242 6.73 5.00 11.81
N TYR A 243 5.65 5.75 11.71
CA TYR A 243 5.36 6.53 10.51
C TYR A 243 6.42 7.62 10.25
N ASN A 244 6.97 8.22 11.30
CA ASN A 244 8.09 9.16 11.17
C ASN A 244 9.34 8.47 10.59
N ARG A 245 9.68 7.27 11.07
CA ARG A 245 10.80 6.48 10.52
C ARG A 245 10.58 6.11 9.05
N LEU A 246 9.35 5.72 8.67
CA LEU A 246 9.01 5.45 7.28
C LEU A 246 9.10 6.72 6.41
N ASP A 247 8.68 7.87 6.91
CA ASP A 247 8.81 9.16 6.23
C ASP A 247 10.28 9.50 5.94
N GLU A 248 11.18 9.32 6.92
CA GLU A 248 12.62 9.52 6.76
C GLU A 248 13.20 8.63 5.65
N GLU A 249 12.82 7.35 5.63
CA GLU A 249 13.25 6.40 4.60
C GLU A 249 12.73 6.77 3.20
N ILE A 250 11.46 7.18 3.09
CA ILE A 250 10.88 7.63 1.82
C ILE A 250 11.65 8.85 1.29
N ARG A 251 11.91 9.84 2.13
CA ARG A 251 12.67 11.04 1.74
C ARG A 251 14.11 10.71 1.36
N SER A 252 14.76 9.81 2.10
CA SER A 252 16.10 9.33 1.76
C SER A 252 16.12 8.64 0.40
N PHE A 253 15.15 7.78 0.14
CA PHE A 253 15.01 7.10 -1.15
C PHE A 253 14.75 8.10 -2.29
N ALA A 254 13.81 9.02 -2.12
CA ALA A 254 13.46 10.02 -3.12
C ALA A 254 14.65 10.91 -3.51
N ARG A 255 15.44 11.38 -2.52
CA ARG A 255 16.64 12.19 -2.77
C ARG A 255 17.72 11.44 -3.56
N LYS A 256 17.91 10.13 -3.29
CA LYS A 256 18.88 9.30 -4.01
C LYS A 256 18.50 9.12 -5.49
N LYS A 257 17.20 9.12 -5.79
CA LYS A 257 16.69 8.90 -7.14
C LYS A 257 16.53 10.19 -7.95
N ASN A 258 16.46 11.34 -7.29
CA ASN A 258 16.33 12.66 -7.91
C ASN A 258 17.41 13.63 -7.37
N PRO A 259 18.71 13.35 -7.61
CA PRO A 259 19.79 14.11 -6.96
C PRO A 259 19.96 15.55 -7.47
N PHE A 260 19.33 15.91 -8.59
CA PHE A 260 19.49 17.21 -9.25
C PHE A 260 18.23 18.10 -9.19
N ASP A 261 17.14 17.60 -8.66
CA ASP A 261 15.85 18.30 -8.72
C ASP A 261 15.48 19.05 -7.44
N ARG A 262 16.34 19.03 -6.38
CA ARG A 262 16.01 19.69 -5.08
C ARG A 262 17.21 20.03 -4.22
#